data_96699a3098fbef53824c3eb2a00e18e2
#
_entry.id   96699a3098fbef53824c3eb2a00e18e2
#
_cell.length_a   1.000
_cell.length_b   1.000
_cell.length_c   1.000
_cell.angle_alpha   90.00
_cell.angle_beta   90.00
_cell.angle_gamma   90.00
#
_symmetry.space_group_name_H-M   'P 1'
#
loop_
_entity.id
_entity.type
_entity.pdbx_description
1 polymer ?
#
loop_
_entity_poly.entity_id
_entity_poly.type
_entity_poly.pdbx_seq_one_letter_code
_entity_poly.pdbx_strand_id
1 'polypeptide(L)'
;MISTLASSSAEHLERPMRILVVDDLELNRELLVRRIQRLGHETGMAANGREALEQLQQQDWDLVLLDITMPEMDGYETLRRIRLAPHSAQLPVVMVSAIDESESVVRCLELGADDYLPKPFNPVVLQARIEASLAKKRLQDHRSELFQALSRELQIGQRIQQGFLPAELPQLSGWTLGASCTPARQVGGDFYDAYTLPGGLLALVAADVCDKGVGAALYMALFRTLLRAMACQALPDESPSATLVRSVAFANDYIATVHGHENMFATVFFALLEPGSGRMYYLNAGHEAPFLQQAEGGAMHRLAVTGPAVGLLPGNRCGVQSLTMQAGARLLVYTDGATEAQGPSGAYGEESLGQALASLAGSAQNMVDGVCAHLAGHVGAFEPHDDVTFLALTRERGSA
;
A
#
# COMPACT_ATOMS: atom_id res chain seq x y z
N MET A 1 22.81 -10.22 13.91
CA MET A 1 21.34 -10.03 13.80
C MET A 1 20.52 -11.32 13.71
N ILE A 2 21.05 -12.43 13.19
CA ILE A 2 20.33 -13.73 13.10
C ILE A 2 20.24 -14.45 14.46
N SER A 3 21.10 -14.15 15.40
CA SER A 3 21.13 -14.78 16.75
C SER A 3 20.03 -14.27 17.71
N THR A 4 19.46 -13.08 17.45
CA THR A 4 18.43 -12.47 18.33
C THR A 4 17.03 -12.94 17.99
N LEU A 5 16.79 -13.43 16.77
CA LEU A 5 15.48 -13.98 16.36
C LEU A 5 15.24 -15.41 16.88
N ALA A 6 16.29 -16.17 17.11
CA ALA A 6 16.16 -17.53 17.62
C ALA A 6 15.86 -17.59 19.12
N SER A 7 16.23 -16.58 19.91
CA SER A 7 15.95 -16.50 21.35
C SER A 7 14.49 -16.10 21.63
N SER A 8 13.88 -15.27 20.78
CA SER A 8 12.48 -14.84 20.91
C SER A 8 11.48 -16.00 20.72
N SER A 9 11.78 -16.94 19.84
CA SER A 9 10.88 -18.08 19.56
C SER A 9 10.85 -19.14 20.69
N ALA A 10 11.91 -19.23 21.48
CA ALA A 10 11.99 -20.17 22.60
C ALA A 10 11.30 -19.62 23.88
N GLU A 11 11.33 -18.30 24.07
CA GLU A 11 10.70 -17.65 25.23
C GLU A 11 9.17 -17.62 25.12
N HIS A 12 8.57 -17.67 23.92
CA HIS A 12 7.11 -17.74 23.74
C HIS A 12 6.49 -19.12 24.03
N LEU A 13 7.30 -20.19 24.16
CA LEU A 13 6.82 -21.54 24.45
C LEU A 13 6.56 -21.80 25.95
N GLU A 14 7.04 -20.93 26.84
CA GLU A 14 6.98 -21.12 28.29
C GLU A 14 6.09 -20.11 29.05
N ARG A 15 5.46 -19.15 28.37
CA ARG A 15 4.60 -18.16 29.04
C ARG A 15 3.33 -18.82 29.56
N PRO A 16 2.97 -18.68 30.87
CA PRO A 16 1.64 -19.05 31.36
C PRO A 16 0.56 -18.34 30.54
N MET A 17 -0.40 -19.11 30.02
CA MET A 17 -1.53 -18.61 29.27
C MET A 17 -2.70 -18.35 30.23
N ARG A 18 -3.54 -17.37 29.91
CA ARG A 18 -4.66 -16.93 30.76
C ARG A 18 -5.95 -17.54 30.24
N ILE A 19 -6.57 -18.37 31.05
CA ILE A 19 -7.77 -19.15 30.69
C ILE A 19 -8.94 -18.70 31.56
N LEU A 20 -10.01 -18.23 30.97
CA LEU A 20 -11.25 -17.88 31.65
C LEU A 20 -12.16 -19.09 31.70
N VAL A 21 -12.57 -19.47 32.91
CA VAL A 21 -13.51 -20.57 33.17
C VAL A 21 -14.87 -19.97 33.51
N VAL A 22 -15.88 -20.31 32.70
CA VAL A 22 -17.25 -19.82 32.84
C VAL A 22 -18.20 -20.99 33.04
N ASP A 23 -18.77 -21.10 34.20
CA ASP A 23 -19.71 -22.17 34.59
C ASP A 23 -20.55 -21.66 35.79
N ASP A 24 -21.83 -21.91 35.87
CA ASP A 24 -22.68 -21.41 36.95
C ASP A 24 -22.44 -22.14 38.27
N LEU A 25 -21.96 -23.40 38.22
CA LEU A 25 -21.67 -24.21 39.40
C LEU A 25 -20.25 -23.93 39.93
N GLU A 26 -20.14 -23.42 41.14
CA GLU A 26 -18.87 -23.09 41.78
C GLU A 26 -17.93 -24.31 41.87
N LEU A 27 -18.44 -25.47 42.15
CA LEU A 27 -17.66 -26.73 42.24
C LEU A 27 -17.00 -27.06 40.87
N ASN A 28 -17.71 -26.86 39.77
CA ASN A 28 -17.17 -27.08 38.42
C ASN A 28 -16.07 -26.09 38.12
N ARG A 29 -16.29 -24.77 38.39
CA ARG A 29 -15.29 -23.74 38.22
C ARG A 29 -14.00 -24.07 38.98
N GLU A 30 -14.10 -24.38 40.27
CA GLU A 30 -12.94 -24.75 41.08
C GLU A 30 -12.20 -25.98 40.56
N LEU A 31 -12.93 -27.01 40.13
CA LEU A 31 -12.34 -28.21 39.58
C LEU A 31 -11.54 -27.93 38.30
N LEU A 32 -12.11 -27.16 37.38
CA LEU A 32 -11.45 -26.76 36.16
C LEU A 32 -10.22 -25.89 36.44
N VAL A 33 -10.37 -24.89 37.29
CA VAL A 33 -9.29 -23.98 37.69
C VAL A 33 -8.11 -24.76 38.27
N ARG A 34 -8.34 -25.64 39.22
CA ARG A 34 -7.28 -26.50 39.85
C ARG A 34 -6.55 -27.33 38.79
N ARG A 35 -7.26 -27.86 37.80
CA ARG A 35 -6.66 -28.64 36.70
C ARG A 35 -5.81 -27.76 35.76
N ILE A 36 -6.33 -26.62 35.37
CA ILE A 36 -5.64 -25.67 34.48
C ILE A 36 -4.38 -25.12 35.15
N GLN A 37 -4.46 -24.78 36.44
CA GLN A 37 -3.31 -24.34 37.23
C GLN A 37 -2.21 -25.40 37.34
N ARG A 38 -2.58 -26.69 37.43
CA ARG A 38 -1.61 -27.80 37.41
C ARG A 38 -0.90 -27.95 36.05
N LEU A 39 -1.50 -27.44 34.97
CA LEU A 39 -0.87 -27.37 33.66
C LEU A 39 0.04 -26.14 33.49
N GLY A 40 0.16 -25.31 34.55
CA GLY A 40 1.03 -24.14 34.54
C GLY A 40 0.39 -22.87 33.96
N HIS A 41 -0.94 -22.80 33.81
CA HIS A 41 -1.66 -21.66 33.27
C HIS A 41 -2.34 -20.82 34.34
N GLU A 42 -2.53 -19.51 34.04
CA GLU A 42 -3.31 -18.60 34.88
C GLU A 42 -4.80 -18.77 34.60
N THR A 43 -5.62 -18.48 35.61
CA THR A 43 -7.06 -18.70 35.47
C THR A 43 -7.87 -17.52 36.02
N GLY A 44 -8.98 -17.20 35.35
CA GLY A 44 -10.07 -16.44 35.90
C GLY A 44 -11.36 -17.26 35.98
N MET A 45 -12.33 -16.74 36.69
CA MET A 45 -13.63 -17.40 36.88
C MET A 45 -14.76 -16.41 36.64
N ALA A 46 -15.82 -16.85 35.97
CA ALA A 46 -17.09 -16.15 35.87
C ALA A 46 -18.24 -17.09 36.11
N ALA A 47 -19.29 -16.63 36.79
CA ALA A 47 -20.45 -17.44 37.14
C ALA A 47 -21.55 -17.44 36.07
N ASN A 48 -21.47 -16.58 35.08
CA ASN A 48 -22.44 -16.46 34.00
C ASN A 48 -21.79 -15.71 32.78
N GLY A 49 -22.54 -15.68 31.68
CA GLY A 49 -22.05 -15.03 30.45
C GLY A 49 -21.82 -13.51 30.56
N ARG A 50 -22.56 -12.82 31.46
CA ARG A 50 -22.39 -11.37 31.66
C ARG A 50 -21.04 -11.08 32.31
N GLU A 51 -20.74 -11.76 33.41
CA GLU A 51 -19.46 -11.64 34.09
C GLU A 51 -18.29 -12.01 33.16
N ALA A 52 -18.47 -13.02 32.31
CA ALA A 52 -17.46 -13.40 31.34
C ALA A 52 -17.18 -12.27 30.36
N LEU A 53 -18.22 -11.64 29.80
CA LEU A 53 -18.05 -10.52 28.87
C LEU A 53 -17.42 -9.29 29.54
N GLU A 54 -17.74 -9.00 30.79
CA GLU A 54 -17.10 -7.92 31.56
C GLU A 54 -15.61 -8.19 31.76
N GLN A 55 -15.21 -9.42 32.09
CA GLN A 55 -13.79 -9.77 32.23
C GLN A 55 -13.04 -9.72 30.89
N LEU A 56 -13.69 -10.09 29.78
CA LEU A 56 -13.12 -9.98 28.44
C LEU A 56 -12.88 -8.54 27.99
N GLN A 57 -13.59 -7.58 28.57
CA GLN A 57 -13.36 -6.15 28.33
C GLN A 57 -12.24 -5.56 29.20
N GLN A 58 -12.00 -6.14 30.39
CA GLN A 58 -11.04 -5.59 31.35
C GLN A 58 -9.60 -6.07 31.13
N GLN A 59 -9.43 -7.24 30.53
CA GLN A 59 -8.11 -7.84 30.32
C GLN A 59 -8.12 -8.87 29.19
N ASP A 60 -6.93 -9.13 28.64
CA ASP A 60 -6.75 -10.12 27.58
C ASP A 60 -6.75 -11.55 28.15
N TRP A 61 -7.40 -12.45 27.41
CA TRP A 61 -7.48 -13.86 27.66
C TRP A 61 -6.98 -14.64 26.46
N ASP A 62 -6.41 -15.84 26.71
CA ASP A 62 -5.89 -16.71 25.66
C ASP A 62 -6.86 -17.84 25.28
N LEU A 63 -7.78 -18.20 26.18
CA LEU A 63 -8.80 -19.22 25.98
C LEU A 63 -9.98 -19.00 26.93
N VAL A 64 -11.19 -19.30 26.46
CA VAL A 64 -12.39 -19.38 27.28
C VAL A 64 -12.89 -20.84 27.31
N LEU A 65 -13.10 -21.40 28.52
CA LEU A 65 -13.91 -22.62 28.74
C LEU A 65 -15.30 -22.16 29.15
N LEU A 66 -16.30 -22.41 28.31
CA LEU A 66 -17.64 -21.83 28.47
C LEU A 66 -18.70 -22.90 28.59
N ASP A 67 -19.38 -22.93 29.74
CA ASP A 67 -20.55 -23.77 29.90
C ASP A 67 -21.73 -23.28 29.07
N ILE A 68 -22.53 -24.19 28.55
CA ILE A 68 -23.71 -23.86 27.74
C ILE A 68 -24.87 -23.43 28.66
N THR A 69 -25.13 -24.16 29.73
CA THR A 69 -26.33 -23.97 30.56
C THR A 69 -26.02 -23.10 31.75
N MET A 70 -26.31 -21.82 31.67
CA MET A 70 -26.08 -20.87 32.76
C MET A 70 -27.27 -19.91 32.90
N PRO A 71 -27.52 -19.37 34.12
CA PRO A 71 -28.53 -18.36 34.35
C PRO A 71 -28.15 -17.02 33.74
N GLU A 72 -29.11 -16.12 33.58
CA GLU A 72 -29.00 -14.74 33.03
C GLU A 72 -28.58 -14.66 31.55
N MET A 73 -27.47 -15.31 31.21
CA MET A 73 -26.98 -15.38 29.84
C MET A 73 -26.33 -16.75 29.63
N ASP A 74 -26.90 -17.53 28.71
CA ASP A 74 -26.41 -18.86 28.36
C ASP A 74 -25.10 -18.81 27.54
N GLY A 75 -24.47 -19.98 27.37
CA GLY A 75 -23.21 -20.08 26.63
C GLY A 75 -23.33 -19.77 25.16
N TYR A 76 -24.48 -20.03 24.52
CA TYR A 76 -24.68 -19.70 23.10
C TYR A 76 -24.73 -18.20 22.86
N GLU A 77 -25.50 -17.46 23.66
CA GLU A 77 -25.56 -16.00 23.57
C GLU A 77 -24.23 -15.36 23.95
N THR A 78 -23.52 -15.91 24.94
CA THR A 78 -22.18 -15.46 25.33
C THR A 78 -21.20 -15.63 24.17
N LEU A 79 -21.16 -16.81 23.55
CA LEU A 79 -20.31 -17.09 22.38
C LEU A 79 -20.62 -16.13 21.23
N ARG A 80 -21.90 -15.94 20.91
CA ARG A 80 -22.33 -15.01 19.86
C ARG A 80 -21.80 -13.60 20.11
N ARG A 81 -21.88 -13.08 21.33
CA ARG A 81 -21.36 -11.77 21.72
C ARG A 81 -19.84 -11.69 21.64
N ILE A 82 -19.14 -12.73 22.06
CA ILE A 82 -17.68 -12.84 21.92
C ILE A 82 -17.28 -12.71 20.44
N ARG A 83 -17.97 -13.38 19.53
CA ARG A 83 -17.69 -13.35 18.08
C ARG A 83 -18.04 -12.04 17.42
N LEU A 84 -19.02 -11.30 17.93
CA LEU A 84 -19.40 -9.97 17.41
C LEU A 84 -18.47 -8.84 17.91
N ALA A 85 -17.77 -9.03 19.00
CA ALA A 85 -16.89 -8.01 19.56
C ALA A 85 -15.48 -8.06 18.91
N PRO A 86 -15.00 -6.99 18.27
CA PRO A 86 -13.76 -7.00 17.48
C PRO A 86 -12.52 -7.48 18.26
N HIS A 87 -12.42 -7.13 19.55
CA HIS A 87 -11.28 -7.48 20.41
C HIS A 87 -11.24 -8.95 20.83
N SER A 88 -12.39 -9.67 20.84
CA SER A 88 -12.50 -11.06 21.25
C SER A 88 -12.98 -12.01 20.14
N ALA A 89 -13.24 -11.50 18.94
CA ALA A 89 -13.77 -12.30 17.83
C ALA A 89 -12.93 -13.53 17.47
N GLN A 90 -11.61 -13.45 17.65
CA GLN A 90 -10.67 -14.54 17.37
C GLN A 90 -10.20 -15.30 18.62
N LEU A 91 -10.73 -14.96 19.81
CA LEU A 91 -10.39 -15.65 21.05
C LEU A 91 -10.89 -17.09 21.00
N PRO A 92 -10.06 -18.11 21.22
CA PRO A 92 -10.51 -19.49 21.29
C PRO A 92 -11.54 -19.69 22.38
N VAL A 93 -12.65 -20.37 22.04
CA VAL A 93 -13.72 -20.75 22.97
C VAL A 93 -13.98 -22.23 22.84
N VAL A 94 -13.79 -22.98 23.95
CA VAL A 94 -14.15 -24.37 24.08
C VAL A 94 -15.46 -24.45 24.87
N MET A 95 -16.52 -24.96 24.24
CA MET A 95 -17.79 -25.13 24.90
C MET A 95 -17.74 -26.37 25.81
N VAL A 96 -18.26 -26.26 27.04
CA VAL A 96 -18.31 -27.35 27.99
C VAL A 96 -19.78 -27.61 28.34
N SER A 97 -20.28 -28.84 28.18
CA SER A 97 -21.70 -29.11 28.41
C SER A 97 -21.99 -30.54 28.88
N ALA A 98 -23.08 -30.68 29.62
CA ALA A 98 -23.63 -31.98 29.99
C ALA A 98 -24.49 -32.60 28.87
N ILE A 99 -24.75 -31.87 27.77
CA ILE A 99 -25.64 -32.34 26.71
C ILE A 99 -24.76 -33.04 25.66
N ASP A 100 -24.98 -34.32 25.47
CA ASP A 100 -24.23 -35.19 24.53
C ASP A 100 -25.04 -35.42 23.24
N GLU A 101 -25.89 -34.44 22.87
CA GLU A 101 -26.66 -34.49 21.63
C GLU A 101 -25.84 -33.91 20.49
N SER A 102 -25.74 -34.66 19.38
CA SER A 102 -25.01 -34.22 18.16
C SER A 102 -25.46 -32.84 17.62
N GLU A 103 -26.74 -32.49 17.80
CA GLU A 103 -27.29 -31.18 17.42
C GLU A 103 -26.68 -30.02 18.21
N SER A 104 -26.44 -30.22 19.52
CA SER A 104 -25.81 -29.21 20.38
C SER A 104 -24.35 -28.92 19.96
N VAL A 105 -23.61 -29.96 19.61
CA VAL A 105 -22.24 -29.85 19.13
C VAL A 105 -22.20 -29.08 17.79
N VAL A 106 -23.05 -29.43 16.84
CA VAL A 106 -23.16 -28.75 15.54
C VAL A 106 -23.48 -27.28 15.74
N ARG A 107 -24.48 -26.99 16.58
CA ARG A 107 -24.88 -25.61 16.89
C ARG A 107 -23.72 -24.77 17.48
N CYS A 108 -22.93 -25.35 18.40
CA CYS A 108 -21.76 -24.66 18.97
C CYS A 108 -20.75 -24.28 17.86
N LEU A 109 -20.44 -25.23 16.99
CA LEU A 109 -19.48 -25.03 15.91
C LEU A 109 -19.99 -24.02 14.87
N GLU A 110 -21.28 -24.06 14.51
CA GLU A 110 -21.92 -23.08 13.63
C GLU A 110 -21.89 -21.66 14.20
N LEU A 111 -22.01 -21.51 15.52
CA LEU A 111 -21.87 -20.24 16.21
C LEU A 111 -20.41 -19.78 16.37
N GLY A 112 -19.46 -20.60 15.90
CA GLY A 112 -18.04 -20.26 15.89
C GLY A 112 -17.26 -20.69 17.13
N ALA A 113 -17.72 -21.70 17.88
CA ALA A 113 -16.88 -22.34 18.89
C ALA A 113 -15.69 -23.02 18.23
N ASP A 114 -14.52 -22.99 18.89
CA ASP A 114 -13.32 -23.65 18.39
C ASP A 114 -13.32 -25.15 18.68
N ASP A 115 -13.97 -25.54 19.77
CA ASP A 115 -14.08 -26.93 20.17
C ASP A 115 -15.23 -27.14 21.17
N TYR A 116 -15.51 -28.42 21.49
CA TYR A 116 -16.56 -28.85 22.40
C TYR A 116 -16.04 -29.96 23.34
N LEU A 117 -16.43 -29.90 24.60
CA LEU A 117 -16.03 -30.86 25.63
C LEU A 117 -17.27 -31.35 26.43
N PRO A 118 -17.69 -32.63 26.29
CA PRO A 118 -18.83 -33.16 27.06
C PRO A 118 -18.49 -33.37 28.53
N LYS A 119 -19.46 -33.12 29.44
CA LYS A 119 -19.43 -33.47 30.88
C LYS A 119 -20.03 -34.84 31.07
N PRO A 120 -19.46 -35.75 31.91
CA PRO A 120 -18.22 -35.61 32.64
C PRO A 120 -17.00 -35.80 31.76
N PHE A 121 -16.05 -34.88 31.80
CA PHE A 121 -14.87 -34.92 30.95
C PHE A 121 -13.71 -35.68 31.57
N ASN A 122 -13.00 -36.43 30.72
CA ASN A 122 -11.76 -37.08 31.09
C ASN A 122 -10.65 -36.00 31.22
N PRO A 123 -9.84 -36.00 32.31
CA PRO A 123 -8.73 -35.04 32.46
C PRO A 123 -7.75 -34.99 31.30
N VAL A 124 -7.44 -36.12 30.66
CA VAL A 124 -6.53 -36.21 29.52
C VAL A 124 -7.14 -35.53 28.28
N VAL A 125 -8.45 -35.71 28.07
CA VAL A 125 -9.15 -35.06 26.94
C VAL A 125 -9.23 -33.56 27.17
N LEU A 126 -9.54 -33.10 28.39
CA LEU A 126 -9.54 -31.67 28.72
C LEU A 126 -8.16 -31.05 28.44
N GLN A 127 -7.09 -31.68 28.93
CA GLN A 127 -5.72 -31.20 28.67
C GLN A 127 -5.43 -31.12 27.18
N ALA A 128 -5.70 -32.16 26.41
CA ALA A 128 -5.45 -32.19 24.98
C ALA A 128 -6.21 -31.08 24.21
N ARG A 129 -7.47 -30.80 24.61
CA ARG A 129 -8.28 -29.72 24.00
C ARG A 129 -7.74 -28.32 24.33
N ILE A 130 -7.36 -28.13 25.62
CA ILE A 130 -6.72 -26.87 26.03
C ILE A 130 -5.41 -26.64 25.25
N GLU A 131 -4.53 -27.64 25.24
CA GLU A 131 -3.25 -27.54 24.52
C GLU A 131 -3.43 -27.27 23.03
N ALA A 132 -4.38 -27.94 22.37
CA ALA A 132 -4.68 -27.72 20.95
C ALA A 132 -5.20 -26.31 20.69
N SER A 133 -6.12 -25.79 21.51
CA SER A 133 -6.68 -24.46 21.41
C SER A 133 -5.62 -23.37 21.64
N LEU A 134 -4.77 -23.55 22.66
CA LEU A 134 -3.67 -22.65 22.95
C LEU A 134 -2.57 -22.66 21.88
N ALA A 135 -2.26 -23.83 21.30
CA ALA A 135 -1.33 -23.92 20.17
C ALA A 135 -1.84 -23.14 18.95
N LYS A 136 -3.14 -23.26 18.64
CA LYS A 136 -3.80 -22.48 17.58
C LYS A 136 -3.70 -20.97 17.88
N LYS A 137 -3.98 -20.54 19.10
CA LYS A 137 -3.87 -19.13 19.53
C LYS A 137 -2.45 -18.59 19.36
N ARG A 138 -1.43 -19.33 19.84
CA ARG A 138 -0.03 -18.94 19.68
C ARG A 138 0.38 -18.74 18.22
N LEU A 139 -0.06 -19.63 17.32
CA LEU A 139 0.20 -19.50 15.90
C LEU A 139 -0.46 -18.26 15.29
N GLN A 140 -1.69 -17.97 15.71
CA GLN A 140 -2.40 -16.76 15.26
C GLN A 140 -1.72 -15.48 15.75
N ASP A 141 -1.32 -15.43 17.02
CA ASP A 141 -0.64 -14.29 17.62
C ASP A 141 0.71 -14.04 16.95
N HIS A 142 1.51 -15.10 16.80
CA HIS A 142 2.81 -15.00 16.13
C HIS A 142 2.68 -14.51 14.67
N ARG A 143 1.69 -15.03 13.95
CA ARG A 143 1.39 -14.55 12.59
C ARG A 143 1.02 -13.06 12.58
N SER A 144 0.21 -12.64 13.54
CA SER A 144 -0.20 -11.22 13.67
C SER A 144 0.99 -10.32 13.99
N GLU A 145 1.87 -10.73 14.89
CA GLU A 145 3.10 -10.03 15.25
C GLU A 145 4.05 -9.87 14.05
N LEU A 146 4.28 -10.97 13.30
CA LEU A 146 5.09 -10.94 12.09
C LEU A 146 4.50 -10.00 11.03
N PHE A 147 3.18 -10.05 10.83
CA PHE A 147 2.51 -9.18 9.88
C PHE A 147 2.63 -7.70 10.28
N GLN A 148 2.45 -7.40 11.58
CA GLN A 148 2.62 -6.04 12.09
C GLN A 148 4.07 -5.54 11.99
N ALA A 149 5.05 -6.41 12.25
CA ALA A 149 6.46 -6.08 12.11
C ALA A 149 6.80 -5.75 10.64
N LEU A 150 6.39 -6.62 9.70
CA LEU A 150 6.58 -6.40 8.27
C LEU A 150 5.89 -5.11 7.78
N SER A 151 4.67 -4.86 8.24
CA SER A 151 3.93 -3.64 7.89
C SER A 151 4.65 -2.38 8.37
N ARG A 152 5.27 -2.40 9.56
CA ARG A 152 6.08 -1.28 10.07
C ARG A 152 7.31 -1.03 9.22
N GLU A 153 8.04 -2.08 8.82
CA GLU A 153 9.20 -1.97 7.95
C GLU A 153 8.84 -1.36 6.59
N LEU A 154 7.73 -1.81 6.00
CA LEU A 154 7.23 -1.24 4.74
C LEU A 154 6.80 0.22 4.90
N GLN A 155 6.19 0.62 6.02
CA GLN A 155 5.86 2.02 6.31
C GLN A 155 7.10 2.91 6.43
N ILE A 156 8.21 2.37 6.98
CA ILE A 156 9.49 3.08 7.01
C ILE A 156 10.00 3.27 5.57
N GLY A 157 9.97 2.21 4.76
CA GLY A 157 10.32 2.27 3.34
C GLY A 157 9.53 3.32 2.57
N GLN A 158 8.21 3.37 2.78
CA GLN A 158 7.31 4.36 2.18
C GLN A 158 7.71 5.80 2.51
N ARG A 159 7.98 6.08 3.79
CA ARG A 159 8.42 7.43 4.21
C ARG A 159 9.76 7.83 3.58
N ILE A 160 10.70 6.90 3.47
CA ILE A 160 11.97 7.15 2.80
C ILE A 160 11.74 7.43 1.33
N GLN A 161 10.91 6.65 0.65
CA GLN A 161 10.57 6.82 -0.76
C GLN A 161 9.88 8.17 -1.02
N GLN A 162 8.91 8.56 -0.20
CA GLN A 162 8.26 9.88 -0.27
C GLN A 162 9.27 11.03 -0.16
N GLY A 163 10.36 10.85 0.59
CA GLY A 163 11.45 11.82 0.67
C GLY A 163 12.27 11.97 -0.62
N PHE A 164 12.15 11.05 -1.58
CA PHE A 164 12.74 11.22 -2.91
C PHE A 164 11.87 12.11 -3.82
N LEU A 165 10.56 12.14 -3.63
CA LEU A 165 9.68 13.02 -4.41
C LEU A 165 9.89 14.49 -3.99
N PRO A 166 9.67 15.46 -4.89
CA PRO A 166 9.77 16.88 -4.54
C PRO A 166 8.77 17.24 -3.42
N ALA A 167 9.27 17.77 -2.29
CA ALA A 167 8.41 18.29 -1.24
C ALA A 167 7.58 19.50 -1.70
N GLU A 168 8.17 20.32 -2.58
CA GLU A 168 7.53 21.48 -3.20
C GLU A 168 7.91 21.55 -4.67
N LEU A 169 6.96 21.92 -5.51
CA LEU A 169 7.19 22.16 -6.93
C LEU A 169 7.77 23.57 -7.14
N PRO A 170 8.67 23.74 -8.13
CA PRO A 170 9.24 25.03 -8.45
C PRO A 170 8.17 26.09 -8.75
N GLN A 171 8.32 27.26 -8.18
CA GLN A 171 7.49 28.44 -8.48
C GLN A 171 8.12 29.24 -9.61
N LEU A 172 7.41 29.42 -10.72
CA LEU A 172 7.89 30.11 -11.90
C LEU A 172 6.86 31.13 -12.36
N SER A 173 7.30 32.35 -12.63
CA SER A 173 6.41 33.43 -13.12
C SER A 173 5.79 33.03 -14.45
N GLY A 174 4.47 33.13 -14.56
CA GLY A 174 3.71 32.80 -15.77
C GLY A 174 3.49 31.30 -16.01
N TRP A 175 3.81 30.45 -15.00
CA TRP A 175 3.64 29.00 -15.08
C TRP A 175 3.07 28.44 -13.77
N THR A 176 2.23 27.42 -13.89
CA THR A 176 1.79 26.64 -12.73
C THR A 176 2.16 25.17 -12.95
N LEU A 177 2.57 24.50 -11.87
CA LEU A 177 2.84 23.08 -11.82
C LEU A 177 1.86 22.40 -10.87
N GLY A 178 1.54 21.15 -11.16
CA GLY A 178 0.75 20.29 -10.29
C GLY A 178 1.22 18.86 -10.42
N ALA A 179 1.17 18.09 -9.34
CA ALA A 179 1.55 16.69 -9.37
C ALA A 179 0.79 15.88 -8.32
N SER A 180 0.64 14.59 -8.61
CA SER A 180 0.16 13.57 -7.69
C SER A 180 0.87 12.26 -8.01
N CYS A 181 1.24 11.50 -6.97
CA CYS A 181 1.79 10.16 -7.10
C CYS A 181 1.18 9.31 -6.00
N THR A 182 0.41 8.32 -6.39
CA THR A 182 -0.31 7.41 -5.48
C THR A 182 0.10 5.99 -5.78
N PRO A 183 0.91 5.36 -4.92
CA PRO A 183 1.32 3.98 -5.12
C PRO A 183 0.15 3.02 -4.87
N ALA A 184 0.06 1.94 -5.65
CA ALA A 184 -0.93 0.87 -5.47
C ALA A 184 -0.65 0.02 -4.22
N ARG A 185 0.61 -0.05 -3.79
CA ARG A 185 1.06 -0.72 -2.57
C ARG A 185 1.67 0.29 -1.60
N GLN A 186 2.30 -0.19 -0.52
CA GLN A 186 3.00 0.69 0.42
C GLN A 186 4.13 1.49 -0.24
N VAL A 187 4.81 0.91 -1.23
CA VAL A 187 5.86 1.54 -2.03
C VAL A 187 5.64 1.21 -3.49
N GLY A 188 6.04 2.10 -4.40
CA GLY A 188 5.78 2.00 -5.82
C GLY A 188 7.01 2.23 -6.71
N GLY A 189 6.87 1.93 -8.01
CA GLY A 189 7.88 2.17 -9.04
C GLY A 189 7.80 3.56 -9.66
N ASP A 190 6.62 4.15 -9.61
CA ASP A 190 6.33 5.46 -10.19
C ASP A 190 7.03 6.61 -9.49
N PHE A 191 7.43 7.61 -10.25
CA PHE A 191 7.86 8.90 -9.71
C PHE A 191 7.67 10.04 -10.68
N TYR A 192 7.59 11.23 -10.11
CA TYR A 192 7.79 12.48 -10.84
C TYR A 192 8.92 13.29 -10.20
N ASP A 193 9.51 14.17 -10.97
CA ASP A 193 10.44 15.18 -10.47
C ASP A 193 10.26 16.50 -11.25
N ALA A 194 10.40 17.62 -10.55
CA ALA A 194 10.40 18.95 -11.16
C ALA A 194 11.41 19.84 -10.41
N TYR A 195 12.35 20.42 -11.14
CA TYR A 195 13.43 21.24 -10.55
C TYR A 195 14.03 22.20 -11.57
N THR A 196 14.63 23.26 -11.07
CA THR A 196 15.32 24.23 -11.92
C THR A 196 16.79 23.85 -12.07
N LEU A 197 17.25 23.83 -13.32
CA LEU A 197 18.66 23.61 -13.66
C LEU A 197 19.48 24.92 -13.54
N PRO A 198 20.82 24.82 -13.39
CA PRO A 198 21.70 25.94 -13.61
C PRO A 198 21.42 26.57 -15.00
N GLY A 199 21.20 27.86 -15.05
CA GLY A 199 20.79 28.56 -16.28
C GLY A 199 19.28 28.79 -16.42
N GLY A 200 18.46 28.34 -15.43
CA GLY A 200 17.04 28.71 -15.33
C GLY A 200 16.07 27.85 -16.12
N LEU A 201 16.54 26.75 -16.73
CA LEU A 201 15.64 25.76 -17.34
C LEU A 201 14.84 25.01 -16.27
N LEU A 202 13.55 24.78 -16.53
CA LEU A 202 12.74 23.86 -15.72
C LEU A 202 12.84 22.44 -16.27
N ALA A 203 13.30 21.52 -15.45
CA ALA A 203 13.27 20.10 -15.73
C ALA A 203 11.97 19.47 -15.20
N LEU A 204 11.34 18.63 -16.01
CA LEU A 204 10.14 17.85 -15.70
C LEU A 204 10.41 16.38 -16.02
N VAL A 205 10.23 15.51 -15.07
CA VAL A 205 10.39 14.05 -15.23
C VAL A 205 9.15 13.36 -14.72
N ALA A 206 8.64 12.40 -15.48
CA ALA A 206 7.71 11.39 -15.00
C ALA A 206 8.20 10.04 -15.51
N ALA A 207 8.17 9.03 -14.68
CA ALA A 207 8.67 7.72 -15.02
C ALA A 207 7.95 6.62 -14.23
N ASP A 208 7.89 5.46 -14.85
CA ASP A 208 7.37 4.24 -14.29
C ASP A 208 8.42 3.14 -14.42
N VAL A 209 8.78 2.55 -13.29
CA VAL A 209 9.75 1.45 -13.21
C VAL A 209 8.99 0.13 -13.25
N CYS A 210 9.37 -0.73 -14.18
CA CYS A 210 8.78 -2.06 -14.29
C CYS A 210 8.80 -2.82 -12.96
N ASP A 211 7.82 -3.76 -12.77
CA ASP A 211 7.59 -4.48 -11.53
C ASP A 211 6.98 -3.60 -10.41
N LYS A 212 6.69 -4.17 -9.25
CA LYS A 212 5.99 -3.50 -8.13
C LYS A 212 6.64 -3.80 -6.79
N GLY A 213 6.40 -2.91 -5.83
CA GLY A 213 6.85 -3.10 -4.46
C GLY A 213 8.29 -2.65 -4.23
N VAL A 214 9.00 -3.29 -3.30
CA VAL A 214 10.30 -2.80 -2.79
C VAL A 214 11.39 -2.76 -3.87
N GLY A 215 11.41 -3.74 -4.79
CA GLY A 215 12.35 -3.76 -5.91
C GLY A 215 12.20 -2.53 -6.79
N ALA A 216 10.99 -2.29 -7.32
CA ALA A 216 10.68 -1.13 -8.14
C ALA A 216 10.96 0.19 -7.40
N ALA A 217 10.63 0.28 -6.12
CA ALA A 217 10.89 1.46 -5.29
C ALA A 217 12.38 1.81 -5.15
N LEU A 218 13.26 0.82 -5.05
CA LEU A 218 14.71 1.02 -5.01
C LEU A 218 15.25 1.51 -6.35
N TYR A 219 14.79 0.90 -7.45
CA TYR A 219 15.17 1.34 -8.79
C TYR A 219 14.60 2.71 -9.14
N MET A 220 13.39 3.05 -8.67
CA MET A 220 12.83 4.40 -8.77
C MET A 220 13.79 5.44 -8.20
N ALA A 221 14.30 5.23 -6.98
CA ALA A 221 15.25 6.13 -6.35
C ALA A 221 16.57 6.24 -7.15
N LEU A 222 17.03 5.12 -7.72
CA LEU A 222 18.22 5.07 -8.55
C LEU A 222 18.02 5.81 -9.89
N PHE A 223 16.96 5.51 -10.64
CA PHE A 223 16.65 6.19 -11.90
C PHE A 223 16.51 7.71 -11.70
N ARG A 224 15.70 8.11 -10.72
CA ARG A 224 15.51 9.52 -10.40
C ARG A 224 16.82 10.22 -10.07
N THR A 225 17.66 9.58 -9.24
CA THR A 225 18.95 10.15 -8.82
C THR A 225 19.90 10.30 -10.02
N LEU A 226 20.02 9.29 -10.88
CA LEU A 226 20.87 9.32 -12.05
C LEU A 226 20.41 10.40 -13.04
N LEU A 227 19.12 10.45 -13.38
CA LEU A 227 18.57 11.44 -14.30
C LEU A 227 18.80 12.86 -13.77
N ARG A 228 18.46 13.13 -12.52
CA ARG A 228 18.63 14.45 -11.91
C ARG A 228 20.09 14.87 -11.78
N ALA A 229 20.96 13.99 -11.29
CA ALA A 229 22.38 14.29 -11.09
C ALA A 229 23.06 14.63 -12.43
N MET A 230 22.77 13.84 -13.48
CA MET A 230 23.33 14.08 -14.80
C MET A 230 22.80 15.34 -15.45
N ALA A 231 21.52 15.65 -15.28
CA ALA A 231 20.95 16.89 -15.83
C ALA A 231 21.47 18.14 -15.10
N CYS A 232 21.65 18.06 -13.75
CA CYS A 232 22.19 19.18 -12.96
C CYS A 232 23.68 19.44 -13.20
N GLN A 233 24.40 18.48 -13.79
CA GLN A 233 25.79 18.64 -14.16
C GLN A 233 25.87 19.51 -15.43
N ALA A 234 25.84 20.84 -15.26
CA ALA A 234 25.95 21.76 -16.35
C ALA A 234 27.34 21.63 -17.04
N LEU A 235 27.30 21.40 -18.35
CA LEU A 235 28.48 21.49 -19.19
C LEU A 235 28.48 22.85 -19.93
N PRO A 236 29.63 23.50 -20.08
CA PRO A 236 29.71 24.75 -20.86
C PRO A 236 29.13 24.54 -22.26
N ASP A 237 28.30 25.47 -22.70
CA ASP A 237 27.71 25.53 -24.06
C ASP A 237 26.84 24.30 -24.45
N GLU A 238 26.44 23.45 -23.48
CA GLU A 238 25.57 22.30 -23.75
C GLU A 238 24.12 22.78 -24.05
N SER A 239 23.56 22.33 -25.18
CA SER A 239 22.15 22.62 -25.50
C SER A 239 21.20 21.80 -24.64
N PRO A 240 19.94 22.28 -24.42
CA PRO A 240 18.94 21.49 -23.67
C PRO A 240 18.70 20.08 -24.24
N SER A 241 18.74 19.95 -25.58
CA SER A 241 18.63 18.64 -26.23
C SER A 241 19.80 17.70 -25.89
N ALA A 242 21.03 18.24 -25.87
CA ALA A 242 22.21 17.44 -25.52
C ALA A 242 22.17 17.00 -24.06
N THR A 243 21.74 17.86 -23.13
CA THR A 243 21.56 17.56 -21.73
C THR A 243 20.56 16.40 -21.53
N LEU A 244 19.40 16.42 -22.22
CA LEU A 244 18.40 15.32 -22.19
C LEU A 244 19.01 14.01 -22.66
N VAL A 245 19.62 14.00 -23.85
CA VAL A 245 20.24 12.79 -24.44
C VAL A 245 21.31 12.22 -23.51
N ARG A 246 22.23 13.07 -23.04
CA ARG A 246 23.33 12.65 -22.15
C ARG A 246 22.79 12.05 -20.84
N SER A 247 21.80 12.69 -20.21
CA SER A 247 21.26 12.25 -18.94
C SER A 247 20.57 10.88 -19.05
N VAL A 248 19.74 10.72 -20.09
CA VAL A 248 19.01 9.46 -20.30
C VAL A 248 19.95 8.35 -20.79
N ALA A 249 20.90 8.68 -21.68
CA ALA A 249 21.89 7.70 -22.16
C ALA A 249 22.76 7.17 -21.02
N PHE A 250 23.21 8.05 -20.11
CA PHE A 250 23.99 7.64 -18.94
C PHE A 250 23.16 6.71 -18.03
N ALA A 251 21.93 7.08 -17.69
CA ALA A 251 21.05 6.26 -16.86
C ALA A 251 20.80 4.90 -17.51
N ASN A 252 20.51 4.88 -18.84
CA ASN A 252 20.32 3.66 -19.59
C ASN A 252 21.54 2.74 -19.53
N ASP A 253 22.71 3.26 -19.88
CA ASP A 253 23.93 2.45 -19.96
C ASP A 253 24.37 1.96 -18.57
N TYR A 254 24.20 2.78 -17.53
CA TYR A 254 24.50 2.37 -16.15
C TYR A 254 23.59 1.21 -15.71
N ILE A 255 22.27 1.36 -15.84
CA ILE A 255 21.31 0.32 -15.41
C ILE A 255 21.52 -0.96 -16.23
N ALA A 256 21.55 -0.84 -17.55
CA ALA A 256 21.66 -2.01 -18.43
C ALA A 256 23.00 -2.75 -18.29
N THR A 257 24.09 -2.06 -17.89
CA THR A 257 25.42 -2.68 -17.73
C THR A 257 25.63 -3.22 -16.32
N VAL A 258 25.28 -2.42 -15.29
CA VAL A 258 25.58 -2.75 -13.88
C VAL A 258 24.50 -3.65 -13.29
N HIS A 259 23.24 -3.43 -13.68
CA HIS A 259 22.07 -4.09 -13.13
C HIS A 259 21.28 -4.93 -14.15
N GLY A 260 21.85 -5.17 -15.34
CA GLY A 260 21.16 -5.89 -16.42
C GLY A 260 20.66 -7.29 -16.06
N HIS A 261 21.25 -7.94 -15.05
CA HIS A 261 20.82 -9.25 -14.55
C HIS A 261 19.49 -9.23 -13.81
N GLU A 262 19.07 -8.07 -13.30
CA GLU A 262 17.76 -7.90 -12.63
C GLU A 262 16.62 -7.62 -13.60
N ASN A 263 16.93 -7.37 -14.88
CA ASN A 263 15.97 -7.02 -15.94
C ASN A 263 15.08 -5.80 -15.59
N MET A 264 15.59 -4.88 -14.79
CA MET A 264 14.87 -3.67 -14.39
C MET A 264 15.05 -2.57 -15.43
N PHE A 265 13.94 -1.97 -15.85
CA PHE A 265 13.90 -0.85 -16.76
C PHE A 265 12.81 0.15 -16.33
N ALA A 266 12.85 1.33 -16.91
CA ALA A 266 11.83 2.34 -16.67
C ALA A 266 11.36 2.98 -17.97
N THR A 267 10.07 3.26 -18.08
CA THR A 267 9.55 4.23 -19.03
C THR A 267 9.79 5.63 -18.49
N VAL A 268 10.25 6.57 -19.33
CA VAL A 268 10.63 7.91 -18.87
C VAL A 268 10.16 8.98 -19.85
N PHE A 269 9.39 9.93 -19.35
CA PHE A 269 9.20 11.22 -20.00
C PHE A 269 10.11 12.24 -19.32
N PHE A 270 10.99 12.89 -20.07
CA PHE A 270 11.88 13.94 -19.56
C PHE A 270 11.84 15.17 -20.45
N ALA A 271 11.52 16.32 -19.89
CA ALA A 271 11.44 17.58 -20.60
C ALA A 271 12.25 18.68 -19.92
N LEU A 272 12.81 19.57 -20.73
CA LEU A 272 13.45 20.84 -20.34
C LEU A 272 12.69 22.00 -20.97
N LEU A 273 12.17 22.90 -20.15
CA LEU A 273 11.44 24.07 -20.54
C LEU A 273 12.29 25.31 -20.33
N GLU A 274 12.34 26.19 -21.35
CA GLU A 274 12.79 27.58 -21.24
C GLU A 274 11.61 28.46 -20.81
N PRO A 275 11.49 28.89 -19.54
CA PRO A 275 10.28 29.57 -19.07
C PRO A 275 9.99 30.89 -19.83
N GLY A 276 11.02 31.62 -20.18
CA GLY A 276 10.87 32.93 -20.88
C GLY A 276 10.25 32.83 -22.27
N SER A 277 10.72 31.88 -23.08
CA SER A 277 10.23 31.65 -24.44
C SER A 277 9.01 30.75 -24.53
N GLY A 278 8.89 29.83 -23.53
CA GLY A 278 7.94 28.74 -23.56
C GLY A 278 8.38 27.55 -24.42
N ARG A 279 9.63 27.57 -24.90
CA ARG A 279 10.19 26.47 -25.68
C ARG A 279 10.50 25.29 -24.80
N MET A 280 9.94 24.13 -25.13
CA MET A 280 10.13 22.88 -24.43
C MET A 280 10.83 21.88 -25.35
N TYR A 281 11.88 21.27 -24.84
CA TYR A 281 12.56 20.12 -25.44
C TYR A 281 12.16 18.89 -24.64
N TYR A 282 11.79 17.80 -25.29
CA TYR A 282 11.40 16.60 -24.61
C TYR A 282 11.94 15.32 -25.25
N LEU A 283 12.10 14.31 -24.41
CA LEU A 283 12.44 12.96 -24.74
C LEU A 283 11.40 12.04 -24.07
N ASN A 284 10.82 11.13 -24.84
CA ASN A 284 9.90 10.13 -24.34
C ASN A 284 10.47 8.74 -24.61
N ALA A 285 11.00 8.11 -23.58
CA ALA A 285 11.63 6.80 -23.61
C ALA A 285 10.60 5.71 -23.24
N GLY A 286 9.69 5.40 -24.14
CA GLY A 286 8.68 4.36 -23.98
C GLY A 286 7.58 4.67 -22.95
N HIS A 287 7.50 5.92 -22.48
CA HIS A 287 6.48 6.34 -21.52
C HIS A 287 5.16 6.67 -22.22
N GLU A 288 4.04 6.62 -21.45
CA GLU A 288 2.75 7.03 -21.97
C GLU A 288 2.83 8.41 -22.65
N ALA A 289 2.16 8.52 -23.80
CA ALA A 289 2.24 9.76 -24.58
C ALA A 289 1.48 10.88 -23.86
N PRO A 290 2.15 11.97 -23.38
CA PRO A 290 1.50 13.04 -22.66
C PRO A 290 0.45 13.78 -23.49
N PHE A 291 -0.59 14.26 -22.83
CA PHE A 291 -1.57 15.17 -23.42
C PHE A 291 -1.04 16.60 -23.42
N LEU A 292 -1.08 17.24 -24.59
CA LEU A 292 -0.79 18.66 -24.77
C LEU A 292 -2.00 19.35 -25.38
N GLN A 293 -2.49 20.40 -24.76
CA GLN A 293 -3.49 21.30 -25.29
C GLN A 293 -2.90 22.69 -25.39
N GLN A 294 -2.77 23.23 -26.63
CA GLN A 294 -2.09 24.52 -26.88
C GLN A 294 -2.95 25.73 -26.50
N ALA A 295 -4.26 25.58 -26.43
CA ALA A 295 -5.19 26.63 -26.01
C ALA A 295 -6.39 25.99 -25.34
N GLU A 296 -7.02 26.67 -24.39
CA GLU A 296 -8.22 26.20 -23.74
C GLU A 296 -9.35 25.96 -24.78
N GLY A 297 -9.95 24.75 -24.74
CA GLY A 297 -10.92 24.30 -25.73
C GLY A 297 -10.32 23.93 -27.10
N GLY A 298 -9.00 24.03 -27.26
CA GLY A 298 -8.31 23.61 -28.48
C GLY A 298 -8.14 22.09 -28.56
N ALA A 299 -7.68 21.60 -29.70
CA ALA A 299 -7.43 20.18 -29.94
C ALA A 299 -6.37 19.65 -28.96
N MET A 300 -6.61 18.43 -28.49
CA MET A 300 -5.68 17.67 -27.67
C MET A 300 -4.69 16.94 -28.58
N HIS A 301 -3.42 17.14 -28.34
CA HIS A 301 -2.33 16.48 -29.03
C HIS A 301 -1.63 15.51 -28.11
N ARG A 302 -1.00 14.49 -28.68
CA ARG A 302 -0.20 13.50 -27.95
C ARG A 302 1.28 13.72 -28.29
N LEU A 303 2.13 13.79 -27.27
CA LEU A 303 3.57 13.89 -27.46
C LEU A 303 4.15 12.51 -27.74
N ALA A 304 4.73 12.34 -28.93
CA ALA A 304 5.17 11.05 -29.42
C ALA A 304 6.29 10.44 -28.58
N VAL A 305 6.34 9.10 -28.52
CA VAL A 305 7.48 8.33 -28.04
C VAL A 305 8.68 8.58 -28.96
N THR A 306 9.87 8.78 -28.39
CA THR A 306 11.09 9.15 -29.13
C THR A 306 12.19 8.09 -29.04
N GLY A 307 11.97 7.03 -28.26
CA GLY A 307 12.91 5.93 -28.09
C GLY A 307 12.39 4.84 -27.13
N PRO A 308 13.15 3.76 -26.97
CA PRO A 308 12.78 2.66 -26.08
C PRO A 308 12.95 3.04 -24.61
N ALA A 309 12.32 2.26 -23.71
CA ALA A 309 12.49 2.40 -22.26
C ALA A 309 13.97 2.34 -21.83
N VAL A 310 14.26 2.98 -20.71
CA VAL A 310 15.61 3.17 -20.15
C VAL A 310 16.02 1.95 -19.33
N GLY A 311 17.22 1.42 -19.57
CA GLY A 311 17.76 0.28 -18.83
C GLY A 311 17.59 -1.08 -19.51
N LEU A 312 16.88 -1.15 -20.65
CA LEU A 312 16.64 -2.40 -21.37
C LEU A 312 17.92 -3.00 -21.97
N LEU A 313 18.67 -2.20 -22.74
CA LEU A 313 19.87 -2.64 -23.44
C LEU A 313 20.94 -1.53 -23.42
N PRO A 314 22.22 -1.87 -23.22
CA PRO A 314 23.29 -0.91 -23.34
C PRO A 314 23.32 -0.29 -24.75
N GLY A 315 23.65 0.98 -24.83
CA GLY A 315 23.73 1.70 -26.10
C GLY A 315 22.41 2.18 -26.67
N ASN A 316 21.25 1.87 -26.06
CA ASN A 316 19.98 2.45 -26.48
C ASN A 316 20.04 3.99 -26.41
N ARG A 317 19.44 4.65 -27.41
CA ARG A 317 19.39 6.11 -27.51
C ARG A 317 17.98 6.53 -27.85
N CYS A 318 17.58 7.66 -27.29
CA CYS A 318 16.29 8.30 -27.58
C CYS A 318 16.53 9.62 -28.32
N GLY A 319 15.64 9.92 -29.24
CA GLY A 319 15.59 11.21 -29.89
C GLY A 319 15.03 12.31 -28.99
N VAL A 320 15.28 13.58 -29.36
CA VAL A 320 14.67 14.74 -28.71
C VAL A 320 13.79 15.48 -29.69
N GLN A 321 12.61 15.85 -29.24
CA GLN A 321 11.71 16.75 -29.99
C GLN A 321 11.59 18.09 -29.26
N SER A 322 11.15 19.13 -29.97
CA SER A 322 10.89 20.43 -29.37
C SER A 322 9.60 21.04 -29.88
N LEU A 323 8.95 21.78 -28.99
CA LEU A 323 7.74 22.53 -29.28
C LEU A 323 7.75 23.84 -28.48
N THR A 324 6.82 24.75 -28.82
CA THR A 324 6.60 25.94 -27.99
C THR A 324 5.21 25.85 -27.38
N MET A 325 5.13 25.89 -26.06
CA MET A 325 3.88 26.01 -25.33
C MET A 325 3.37 27.45 -25.43
N GLN A 326 2.18 27.64 -25.98
CA GLN A 326 1.55 28.97 -26.11
C GLN A 326 1.00 29.44 -24.76
N ALA A 327 0.70 30.73 -24.62
CA ALA A 327 -0.03 31.23 -23.45
C ALA A 327 -1.40 30.53 -23.33
N GLY A 328 -1.69 29.96 -22.16
CA GLY A 328 -2.85 29.12 -21.92
C GLY A 328 -2.67 27.62 -22.28
N ALA A 329 -1.47 27.23 -22.75
CA ALA A 329 -1.19 25.83 -23.03
C ALA A 329 -1.10 24.99 -21.75
N ARG A 330 -1.55 23.73 -21.83
CA ARG A 330 -1.59 22.76 -20.74
C ARG A 330 -0.96 21.44 -21.18
N LEU A 331 -0.10 20.90 -20.34
CA LEU A 331 0.53 19.60 -20.49
C LEU A 331 0.10 18.71 -19.32
N LEU A 332 -0.28 17.45 -19.59
CA LEU A 332 -0.47 16.41 -18.59
C LEU A 332 0.36 15.18 -18.96
N VAL A 333 1.31 14.84 -18.12
CA VAL A 333 2.06 13.59 -18.15
C VAL A 333 1.41 12.64 -17.15
N TYR A 334 1.31 11.36 -17.47
CA TYR A 334 0.67 10.36 -16.62
C TYR A 334 1.29 8.99 -16.86
N THR A 335 1.15 8.09 -15.89
CA THR A 335 1.56 6.69 -15.98
C THR A 335 0.37 5.80 -16.38
N ASP A 336 0.66 4.59 -16.86
CA ASP A 336 -0.34 3.64 -17.39
C ASP A 336 -1.36 3.21 -16.33
N GLY A 337 -0.97 3.20 -15.03
CA GLY A 337 -1.90 2.93 -13.94
C GLY A 337 -3.12 3.85 -13.92
N ALA A 338 -3.05 5.04 -14.50
CA ALA A 338 -4.21 5.91 -14.66
C ALA A 338 -5.19 5.38 -15.71
N THR A 339 -4.70 4.91 -16.86
CA THR A 339 -5.54 4.43 -17.97
C THR A 339 -5.96 2.98 -17.82
N GLU A 340 -5.14 2.17 -17.14
CA GLU A 340 -5.42 0.75 -16.86
C GLU A 340 -6.28 0.54 -15.59
N ALA A 341 -6.54 1.60 -14.82
CA ALA A 341 -7.35 1.53 -13.60
C ALA A 341 -8.72 0.91 -13.88
N GLN A 342 -9.02 -0.16 -13.13
CA GLN A 342 -10.27 -0.92 -13.30
C GLN A 342 -11.42 -0.31 -12.51
N GLY A 343 -12.58 -0.29 -13.12
CA GLY A 343 -13.84 0.11 -12.50
C GLY A 343 -14.99 -0.79 -12.94
N PRO A 344 -16.23 -0.51 -12.53
CA PRO A 344 -17.41 -1.31 -12.89
C PRO A 344 -17.64 -1.47 -14.40
N SER A 345 -17.16 -0.51 -15.20
CA SER A 345 -17.30 -0.49 -16.68
C SER A 345 -16.05 -0.97 -17.42
N GLY A 346 -15.04 -1.50 -16.73
CA GLY A 346 -13.75 -1.91 -17.29
C GLY A 346 -12.65 -0.89 -17.02
N ALA A 347 -11.59 -0.89 -17.84
CA ALA A 347 -10.49 0.06 -17.71
C ALA A 347 -10.93 1.51 -17.98
N TYR A 348 -10.33 2.46 -17.28
CA TYR A 348 -10.63 3.89 -17.43
C TYR A 348 -10.34 4.40 -18.85
N GLY A 349 -9.20 4.03 -19.40
CA GLY A 349 -8.80 4.30 -20.75
C GLY A 349 -8.35 5.74 -21.03
N GLU A 350 -7.56 5.89 -22.09
CA GLU A 350 -7.05 7.19 -22.53
C GLU A 350 -8.15 8.18 -22.95
N GLU A 351 -9.22 7.66 -23.54
CA GLU A 351 -10.33 8.51 -24.01
C GLU A 351 -11.03 9.18 -22.82
N SER A 352 -11.31 8.42 -21.75
CA SER A 352 -11.91 8.96 -20.51
C SER A 352 -11.00 9.99 -19.86
N LEU A 353 -9.69 9.71 -19.81
CA LEU A 353 -8.68 10.65 -19.28
C LEU A 353 -8.66 11.95 -20.11
N GLY A 354 -8.68 11.85 -21.43
CA GLY A 354 -8.71 13.00 -22.33
C GLY A 354 -10.00 13.83 -22.18
N GLN A 355 -11.14 13.19 -22.03
CA GLN A 355 -12.44 13.86 -21.80
C GLN A 355 -12.46 14.55 -20.42
N ALA A 356 -11.97 13.89 -19.38
CA ALA A 356 -11.83 14.49 -18.05
C ALA A 356 -10.95 15.75 -18.14
N LEU A 357 -9.77 15.65 -18.75
CA LEU A 357 -8.84 16.76 -18.92
C LEU A 357 -9.46 17.93 -19.69
N ALA A 358 -10.24 17.65 -20.74
CA ALA A 358 -10.91 18.69 -21.55
C ALA A 358 -11.98 19.46 -20.75
N SER A 359 -12.61 18.83 -19.77
CA SER A 359 -13.66 19.44 -18.93
C SER A 359 -13.10 20.32 -17.80
N LEU A 360 -11.83 20.18 -17.46
CA LEU A 360 -11.20 20.88 -16.36
C LEU A 360 -10.61 22.21 -16.79
N ALA A 361 -10.63 23.19 -15.87
CA ALA A 361 -10.03 24.51 -16.05
C ALA A 361 -9.22 24.90 -14.80
N GLY A 362 -8.43 25.96 -14.89
CA GLY A 362 -7.67 26.51 -13.77
C GLY A 362 -6.19 26.16 -13.78
N SER A 363 -5.57 26.11 -12.58
CA SER A 363 -4.14 25.84 -12.42
C SER A 363 -3.79 24.39 -12.74
N ALA A 364 -2.50 24.10 -12.91
CA ALA A 364 -2.01 22.73 -13.11
C ALA A 364 -2.40 21.81 -11.95
N GLN A 365 -2.39 22.29 -10.69
CA GLN A 365 -2.81 21.48 -9.55
C GLN A 365 -4.32 21.18 -9.59
N ASN A 366 -5.16 22.16 -9.91
CA ASN A 366 -6.60 21.93 -10.05
C ASN A 366 -6.91 20.91 -11.16
N MET A 367 -6.11 20.88 -12.21
CA MET A 367 -6.21 19.90 -13.28
C MET A 367 -5.87 18.49 -12.77
N VAL A 368 -4.78 18.34 -12.02
CA VAL A 368 -4.39 17.06 -11.39
C VAL A 368 -5.47 16.58 -10.42
N ASP A 369 -5.92 17.45 -9.52
CA ASP A 369 -6.94 17.11 -8.51
C ASP A 369 -8.25 16.68 -9.16
N GLY A 370 -8.64 17.39 -10.26
CA GLY A 370 -9.84 17.05 -11.02
C GLY A 370 -9.73 15.70 -11.71
N VAL A 371 -8.60 15.40 -12.36
CA VAL A 371 -8.36 14.08 -12.98
C VAL A 371 -8.35 12.98 -11.94
N CYS A 372 -7.69 13.18 -10.80
CA CYS A 372 -7.71 12.23 -9.68
C CYS A 372 -9.14 11.96 -9.18
N ALA A 373 -9.97 12.99 -9.06
CA ALA A 373 -11.37 12.84 -8.64
C ALA A 373 -12.21 12.05 -9.67
N HIS A 374 -12.03 12.30 -10.97
CA HIS A 374 -12.68 11.54 -12.03
C HIS A 374 -12.26 10.06 -12.00
N LEU A 375 -10.96 9.79 -11.86
CA LEU A 375 -10.42 8.44 -11.76
C LEU A 375 -10.96 7.71 -10.53
N ALA A 376 -10.95 8.34 -9.36
CA ALA A 376 -11.50 7.78 -8.13
C ALA A 376 -13.00 7.46 -8.25
N GLY A 377 -13.77 8.32 -8.94
CA GLY A 377 -15.18 8.07 -9.24
C GLY A 377 -15.40 6.85 -10.15
N HIS A 378 -14.49 6.59 -11.09
CA HIS A 378 -14.53 5.41 -11.96
C HIS A 378 -14.15 4.14 -11.21
N VAL A 379 -13.08 4.16 -10.44
CA VAL A 379 -12.55 3.00 -9.69
C VAL A 379 -13.51 2.57 -8.58
N GLY A 380 -14.10 3.52 -7.85
CA GLY A 380 -15.03 3.22 -6.77
C GLY A 380 -14.41 2.35 -5.67
N ALA A 381 -14.94 1.14 -5.48
CA ALA A 381 -14.49 0.18 -4.46
C ALA A 381 -13.45 -0.84 -4.97
N PHE A 382 -13.01 -0.73 -6.22
CA PHE A 382 -11.98 -1.62 -6.76
C PHE A 382 -10.61 -1.29 -6.16
N GLU A 383 -9.79 -2.32 -5.93
CA GLU A 383 -8.43 -2.11 -5.47
C GLU A 383 -7.54 -1.60 -6.61
N PRO A 384 -6.65 -0.62 -6.35
CA PRO A 384 -5.67 -0.17 -7.32
C PRO A 384 -4.74 -1.31 -7.75
N HIS A 385 -4.61 -1.52 -9.05
CA HIS A 385 -3.72 -2.54 -9.60
C HIS A 385 -2.31 -2.01 -9.86
N ASP A 386 -2.17 -0.72 -10.17
CA ASP A 386 -0.90 -0.08 -10.46
C ASP A 386 -0.78 1.29 -9.81
N ASP A 387 0.48 1.77 -9.74
CA ASP A 387 0.82 3.10 -9.27
C ASP A 387 0.22 4.14 -10.23
N VAL A 388 -0.26 5.25 -9.72
CA VAL A 388 -0.86 6.32 -10.52
C VAL A 388 -0.12 7.61 -10.28
N THR A 389 0.52 8.12 -11.32
CA THR A 389 1.26 9.38 -11.27
C THR A 389 0.77 10.37 -12.34
N PHE A 390 0.59 11.60 -11.91
CA PHE A 390 0.29 12.75 -12.78
C PHE A 390 1.30 13.85 -12.54
N LEU A 391 1.78 14.46 -13.62
CA LEU A 391 2.58 15.68 -13.59
C LEU A 391 2.01 16.65 -14.63
N ALA A 392 1.61 17.83 -14.18
CA ALA A 392 0.98 18.83 -15.02
C ALA A 392 1.76 20.14 -15.05
N LEU A 393 1.73 20.79 -16.20
CA LEU A 393 2.29 22.13 -16.42
C LEU A 393 1.28 22.98 -17.20
N THR A 394 1.05 24.21 -16.74
CA THR A 394 0.20 25.17 -17.44
C THR A 394 0.94 26.49 -17.61
N ARG A 395 0.93 27.06 -18.85
CA ARG A 395 1.40 28.42 -19.11
C ARG A 395 0.24 29.37 -18.86
N GLU A 396 0.42 30.31 -17.94
CA GLU A 396 -0.60 31.32 -17.68
C GLU A 396 -0.85 32.23 -18.87
N ARG A 397 -2.07 32.71 -19.03
CA ARG A 397 -2.37 33.79 -19.92
C ARG A 397 -1.82 35.06 -19.27
N GLY A 398 -0.85 35.74 -19.90
CA GLY A 398 -0.39 37.02 -19.40
C GLY A 398 -1.59 37.92 -19.17
N SER A 399 -1.66 38.56 -18.01
CA SER A 399 -2.61 39.64 -17.78
C SER A 399 -2.38 40.69 -18.89
N ALA A 400 -3.39 40.86 -19.73
CA ALA A 400 -3.39 41.88 -20.79
C ALA A 400 -3.30 43.28 -20.19
#